data_4a3bd1b5101953512b1dbde31e0e9727
#
_entry.id   4a3bd1b5101953512b1dbde31e0e9727
#
_cell.length_a   1.000
_cell.length_b   1.000
_cell.length_c   1.000
_cell.angle_alpha   90.00
_cell.angle_beta   90.00
_cell.angle_gamma   90.00
#
_symmetry.space_group_name_H-M   'P 1'
#
loop_
_entity.id
_entity.type
_entity.pdbx_description
1 polymer ?
#
loop_
_entity_poly.entity_id
_entity_poly.type
_entity_poly.pdbx_seq_one_letter_code
_entity_poly.pdbx_strand_id
1 'polypeptide(L)'
;MLLYIAKLIYNFKMDKIDKKIIFELQKNGRLSNFQIADKVGLSPSPCLRRVKNLEKKGVISGYTAIVNEELFGLPIIAFVFVRLENQTDATLKTFEQGINLLSQVVDCWLVTGNRDYLLRVVSVSYTHLRAHET
;
A
#
# COMPACT_ATOMS: atom_id res chain seq x y z
N MET A 1 6.04 -0.09 -3.46
CA MET A 1 5.89 0.21 -2.01
C MET A 1 7.17 0.73 -1.37
N LEU A 2 8.34 0.13 -1.58
CA LEU A 2 9.62 0.62 -1.00
C LEU A 2 10.01 2.04 -1.47
N LEU A 3 9.78 2.41 -2.72
CA LEU A 3 10.14 3.75 -3.25
C LEU A 3 9.25 4.88 -2.70
N TYR A 4 8.01 4.59 -2.36
CA TYR A 4 7.09 5.58 -1.77
C TYR A 4 7.48 5.91 -0.33
N ILE A 5 7.94 4.91 0.41
CA ILE A 5 8.43 5.04 1.78
C ILE A 5 9.74 5.85 1.82
N ALA A 6 10.64 5.63 0.87
CA ALA A 6 11.89 6.39 0.77
C ALA A 6 11.65 7.91 0.57
N LYS A 7 10.63 8.29 -0.20
CA LYS A 7 10.29 9.71 -0.45
C LYS A 7 9.63 10.39 0.76
N LEU A 8 8.82 9.67 1.54
CA LEU A 8 8.24 10.15 2.80
C LEU A 8 9.29 10.34 3.90
N ILE A 9 10.33 9.49 3.93
CA ILE A 9 11.43 9.59 4.89
C ILE A 9 12.28 10.84 4.65
N TYR A 10 12.37 11.34 3.41
CA TYR A 10 13.24 12.47 3.06
C TYR A 10 12.71 13.83 3.50
N ASN A 11 11.40 14.01 3.61
CA ASN A 11 10.77 15.29 3.95
C ASN A 11 10.28 15.42 5.39
N PHE A 12 10.36 14.37 6.20
CA PHE A 12 9.93 14.39 7.59
C PHE A 12 11.15 14.33 8.52
N LYS A 13 11.25 15.27 9.46
CA LYS A 13 12.25 15.21 10.57
C LYS A 13 11.90 14.07 11.53
N MET A 14 12.06 12.83 11.06
CA MET A 14 11.97 11.63 11.91
C MET A 14 13.34 11.33 12.48
N ASP A 15 13.39 11.09 13.79
CA ASP A 15 14.61 10.64 14.43
C ASP A 15 14.91 9.15 14.12
N LYS A 16 16.09 8.70 14.51
CA LYS A 16 16.54 7.31 14.28
C LYS A 16 15.63 6.27 14.95
N ILE A 17 15.03 6.63 16.09
CA ILE A 17 14.16 5.73 16.84
C ILE A 17 12.81 5.58 16.14
N ASP A 18 12.21 6.66 15.65
CA ASP A 18 10.96 6.62 14.88
C ASP A 18 11.10 5.76 13.63
N LYS A 19 12.22 5.91 12.90
CA LYS A 19 12.53 5.05 11.75
C LYS A 19 12.64 3.58 12.13
N LYS A 20 13.26 3.28 13.27
CA LYS A 20 13.41 1.91 13.76
C LYS A 20 12.06 1.31 14.19
N ILE A 21 11.18 2.10 14.82
CA ILE A 21 9.80 1.69 15.14
C ILE A 21 9.04 1.30 13.85
N ILE A 22 9.06 2.17 12.84
CA ILE A 22 8.40 1.90 11.56
C ILE A 22 8.94 0.63 10.91
N PHE A 23 10.26 0.46 10.89
CA PHE A 23 10.92 -0.72 10.33
C PHE A 23 10.48 -2.02 11.01
N GLU A 24 10.37 -2.06 12.32
CA GLU A 24 9.90 -3.24 13.06
C GLU A 24 8.40 -3.49 12.80
N LEU A 25 7.57 -2.45 12.74
CA LEU A 25 6.15 -2.56 12.41
C LEU A 25 5.91 -3.00 10.95
N GLN A 26 6.79 -2.61 10.03
CA GLN A 26 6.72 -3.10 8.63
C GLN A 26 7.05 -4.58 8.50
N LYS A 27 7.90 -5.12 9.36
CA LYS A 27 8.17 -6.57 9.41
C LYS A 27 7.02 -7.35 10.04
N ASN A 28 6.43 -6.80 11.09
CA ASN A 28 5.32 -7.40 11.80
C ASN A 28 4.42 -6.33 12.42
N GLY A 29 3.32 -6.03 11.76
CA GLY A 29 2.33 -5.04 12.22
C GLY A 29 1.54 -5.45 13.47
N ARG A 30 1.72 -6.69 13.96
CA ARG A 30 1.05 -7.21 15.16
C ARG A 30 1.91 -7.16 16.43
N LEU A 31 3.10 -6.55 16.35
CA LEU A 31 3.94 -6.37 17.55
C LEU A 31 3.20 -5.55 18.60
N SER A 32 3.21 -6.05 19.84
CA SER A 32 2.75 -5.29 20.98
C SER A 32 3.70 -4.12 21.28
N ASN A 33 3.20 -3.11 21.99
CA ASN A 33 4.04 -1.97 22.38
C ASN A 33 5.28 -2.39 23.19
N PHE A 34 5.16 -3.42 24.03
CA PHE A 34 6.29 -3.99 24.77
C PHE A 34 7.35 -4.57 23.85
N GLN A 35 6.93 -5.33 22.84
CA GLN A 35 7.83 -5.93 21.87
C GLN A 35 8.54 -4.87 21.00
N ILE A 36 7.82 -3.82 20.60
CA ILE A 36 8.44 -2.70 19.88
C ILE A 36 9.44 -2.01 20.75
N ALA A 37 9.06 -1.67 22.00
CA ALA A 37 9.93 -0.96 22.96
C ALA A 37 11.25 -1.71 23.19
N ASP A 38 11.18 -3.02 23.41
CA ASP A 38 12.35 -3.88 23.57
C ASP A 38 13.27 -3.82 22.33
N LYS A 39 12.70 -3.96 21.14
CA LYS A 39 13.46 -3.94 19.88
C LYS A 39 14.13 -2.60 19.56
N VAL A 40 13.54 -1.50 19.98
CA VAL A 40 14.08 -0.15 19.71
C VAL A 40 14.88 0.43 20.88
N GLY A 41 14.96 -0.29 22.01
CA GLY A 41 15.72 0.13 23.21
C GLY A 41 15.03 1.26 23.98
N LEU A 42 13.70 1.22 24.10
CA LEU A 42 12.90 2.16 24.88
C LEU A 42 12.14 1.45 25.99
N SER A 43 11.74 2.20 27.01
CA SER A 43 10.68 1.77 27.91
C SER A 43 9.29 1.87 27.22
N PRO A 44 8.27 1.10 27.67
CA PRO A 44 6.99 1.00 26.99
C PRO A 44 6.25 2.32 26.82
N SER A 45 6.26 3.20 27.84
CA SER A 45 5.50 4.46 27.77
C SER A 45 6.01 5.46 26.73
N PRO A 46 7.32 5.77 26.64
CA PRO A 46 7.84 6.60 25.54
C PRO A 46 7.65 5.95 24.17
N CYS A 47 7.76 4.62 24.07
CA CYS A 47 7.51 3.90 22.83
C CYS A 47 6.06 4.10 22.36
N LEU A 48 5.09 3.88 23.23
CA LEU A 48 3.66 4.07 22.91
C LEU A 48 3.37 5.51 22.45
N ARG A 49 3.96 6.50 23.13
CA ARG A 49 3.80 7.91 22.76
C ARG A 49 4.32 8.19 21.34
N ARG A 50 5.46 7.58 20.97
CA ARG A 50 6.03 7.72 19.63
C ARG A 50 5.16 7.07 18.57
N VAL A 51 4.71 5.84 18.78
CA VAL A 51 3.80 5.14 17.86
C VAL A 51 2.53 5.96 17.63
N LYS A 52 1.86 6.40 18.69
CA LYS A 52 0.66 7.25 18.58
C LYS A 52 0.92 8.57 17.86
N ASN A 53 2.09 9.16 18.03
CA ASN A 53 2.46 10.38 17.32
C ASN A 53 2.68 10.12 15.83
N LEU A 54 3.28 8.98 15.45
CA LEU A 54 3.44 8.58 14.06
C LEU A 54 2.10 8.30 13.38
N GLU A 55 1.17 7.67 14.08
CA GLU A 55 -0.21 7.46 13.64
C GLU A 55 -0.96 8.80 13.47
N LYS A 56 -0.93 9.65 14.48
CA LYS A 56 -1.59 10.97 14.46
C LYS A 56 -1.07 11.86 13.33
N LYS A 57 0.20 11.78 13.01
CA LYS A 57 0.83 12.53 11.92
C LYS A 57 0.60 11.90 10.54
N GLY A 58 -0.07 10.75 10.46
CA GLY A 58 -0.31 10.03 9.22
C GLY A 58 0.92 9.37 8.59
N VAL A 59 2.04 9.32 9.32
CA VAL A 59 3.23 8.56 8.88
C VAL A 59 2.93 7.08 8.86
N ILE A 60 2.21 6.58 9.86
CA ILE A 60 1.54 5.29 9.85
C ILE A 60 0.09 5.56 9.48
N SER A 61 -0.29 5.22 8.25
CA SER A 61 -1.64 5.43 7.73
C SER A 61 -2.63 4.35 8.16
N GLY A 62 -2.15 3.22 8.66
CA GLY A 62 -2.99 2.12 9.11
C GLY A 62 -2.23 0.81 9.17
N TYR A 63 -2.97 -0.24 9.53
CA TYR A 63 -2.50 -1.63 9.60
C TYR A 63 -3.46 -2.48 8.77
N THR A 64 -2.92 -3.44 8.03
CA THR A 64 -3.73 -4.32 7.18
C THR A 64 -3.24 -5.76 7.25
N ALA A 65 -4.13 -6.70 6.97
CA ALA A 65 -3.77 -8.10 6.79
C ALA A 65 -3.19 -8.32 5.39
N ILE A 66 -2.10 -9.07 5.32
CA ILE A 66 -1.61 -9.61 4.05
C ILE A 66 -2.28 -10.98 3.88
N VAL A 67 -3.10 -11.11 2.85
CA VAL A 67 -3.87 -12.31 2.57
C VAL A 67 -3.14 -13.18 1.54
N ASN A 68 -3.16 -14.49 1.73
CA ASN A 68 -2.76 -15.44 0.72
C ASN A 68 -3.90 -15.59 -0.29
N GLU A 69 -3.75 -15.02 -1.48
CA GLU A 69 -4.79 -14.96 -2.51
C GLU A 69 -5.20 -16.36 -2.99
N GLU A 70 -4.26 -17.30 -3.09
CA GLU A 70 -4.54 -18.67 -3.51
C GLU A 70 -5.45 -19.39 -2.50
N LEU A 71 -5.13 -19.31 -1.20
CA LEU A 71 -5.96 -19.88 -0.14
C LEU A 71 -7.30 -19.16 0.02
N PHE A 72 -7.37 -17.90 -0.38
CA PHE A 72 -8.61 -17.12 -0.40
C PHE A 72 -9.49 -17.45 -1.62
N GLY A 73 -9.02 -18.28 -2.54
CA GLY A 73 -9.75 -18.68 -3.75
C GLY A 73 -9.57 -17.75 -4.95
N LEU A 74 -8.53 -16.91 -4.93
CA LEU A 74 -8.17 -16.01 -6.02
C LEU A 74 -6.75 -16.32 -6.52
N PRO A 75 -6.52 -17.49 -7.16
CA PRO A 75 -5.17 -17.99 -7.46
C PRO A 75 -4.47 -17.22 -8.58
N ILE A 76 -5.20 -16.35 -9.30
CA ILE A 76 -4.62 -15.63 -10.43
C ILE A 76 -4.36 -14.18 -10.06
N ILE A 77 -3.10 -13.78 -10.17
CA ILE A 77 -2.65 -12.40 -10.06
C ILE A 77 -2.18 -11.96 -11.45
N ALA A 78 -2.74 -10.87 -11.95
CA ALA A 78 -2.34 -10.28 -13.21
C ALA A 78 -1.95 -8.81 -13.02
N PHE A 79 -0.95 -8.37 -13.80
CA PHE A 79 -0.58 -6.98 -13.92
C PHE A 79 -1.06 -6.46 -15.28
N VAL A 80 -1.94 -5.45 -15.25
CA VAL A 80 -2.56 -4.88 -16.44
C VAL A 80 -2.07 -3.45 -16.61
N PHE A 81 -1.44 -3.18 -17.77
CA PHE A 81 -1.11 -1.81 -18.15
C PHE A 81 -2.29 -1.17 -18.86
N VAL A 82 -2.68 0.00 -18.41
CA VAL A 82 -3.74 0.79 -19.01
C VAL A 82 -3.15 2.01 -19.68
N ARG A 83 -3.65 2.33 -20.87
CA ARG A 83 -3.42 3.59 -21.57
C ARG A 83 -4.76 4.26 -21.82
N LEU A 84 -4.88 5.51 -21.40
CA LEU A 84 -6.07 6.32 -21.64
C LEU A 84 -5.98 6.97 -23.03
N GLU A 85 -7.12 7.29 -23.62
CA GLU A 85 -7.18 8.01 -24.89
C GLU A 85 -6.62 9.44 -24.78
N ASN A 86 -6.81 10.05 -23.61
CA ASN A 86 -6.26 11.36 -23.27
C ASN A 86 -6.00 11.44 -21.76
N GLN A 87 -5.15 12.38 -21.37
CA GLN A 87 -4.71 12.57 -19.98
C GLN A 87 -5.32 13.84 -19.37
N THR A 88 -6.57 14.17 -19.69
CA THR A 88 -7.27 15.27 -19.02
C THR A 88 -7.64 14.90 -17.59
N ASP A 89 -7.69 15.87 -16.70
CA ASP A 89 -8.08 15.67 -15.30
C ASP A 89 -9.46 14.98 -15.18
N ALA A 90 -10.38 15.28 -16.09
CA ALA A 90 -11.70 14.66 -16.15
C ALA A 90 -11.60 13.17 -16.47
N THR A 91 -10.77 12.78 -17.45
CA THR A 91 -10.56 11.39 -17.85
C THR A 91 -9.89 10.60 -16.74
N LEU A 92 -8.84 11.15 -16.13
CA LEU A 92 -8.13 10.53 -15.00
C LEU A 92 -9.09 10.27 -13.84
N LYS A 93 -9.86 11.28 -13.45
CA LYS A 93 -10.82 11.16 -12.35
C LYS A 93 -11.92 10.13 -12.63
N THR A 94 -12.45 10.10 -13.85
CA THR A 94 -13.47 9.12 -14.25
C THR A 94 -12.91 7.71 -14.20
N PHE A 95 -11.69 7.52 -14.68
CA PHE A 95 -11.00 6.21 -14.64
C PHE A 95 -10.76 5.75 -13.20
N GLU A 96 -10.22 6.60 -12.34
CA GLU A 96 -9.98 6.29 -10.92
C GLU A 96 -11.28 5.94 -10.18
N GLN A 97 -12.37 6.65 -10.45
CA GLN A 97 -13.68 6.32 -9.90
C GLN A 97 -14.19 4.97 -10.38
N GLY A 98 -14.02 4.66 -11.65
CA GLY A 98 -14.41 3.38 -12.24
C GLY A 98 -13.64 2.21 -11.63
N ILE A 99 -12.32 2.35 -11.47
CA ILE A 99 -11.47 1.31 -10.88
C ILE A 99 -11.86 1.01 -9.43
N ASN A 100 -12.19 2.02 -8.65
CA ASN A 100 -12.58 1.85 -7.25
C ASN A 100 -13.86 1.02 -7.07
N LEU A 101 -14.65 0.84 -8.13
CA LEU A 101 -15.85 -0.01 -8.13
C LEU A 101 -15.53 -1.47 -8.46
N LEU A 102 -14.33 -1.76 -8.96
CA LEU A 102 -13.90 -3.11 -9.35
C LEU A 102 -13.21 -3.82 -8.19
N SER A 103 -13.92 -4.73 -7.55
CA SER A 103 -13.38 -5.51 -6.42
C SER A 103 -12.17 -6.38 -6.76
N GLN A 104 -11.97 -6.69 -8.04
CA GLN A 104 -10.82 -7.45 -8.54
C GLN A 104 -9.54 -6.63 -8.63
N VAL A 105 -9.64 -5.31 -8.68
CA VAL A 105 -8.48 -4.41 -8.69
C VAL A 105 -8.01 -4.17 -7.27
N VAL A 106 -6.86 -4.71 -6.94
CA VAL A 106 -6.28 -4.65 -5.59
C VAL A 106 -5.39 -3.42 -5.42
N ASP A 107 -4.64 -3.08 -6.47
CA ASP A 107 -3.76 -1.91 -6.49
C ASP A 107 -3.81 -1.20 -7.85
N CYS A 108 -3.60 0.11 -7.81
CA CYS A 108 -3.52 0.97 -8.99
C CYS A 108 -2.38 1.97 -8.81
N TRP A 109 -1.45 1.99 -9.76
CA TRP A 109 -0.32 2.93 -9.76
C TRP A 109 -0.33 3.75 -11.03
N LEU A 110 -0.15 5.06 -10.89
CA LEU A 110 0.20 5.93 -11.98
C LEU A 110 1.64 5.63 -12.41
N VAL A 111 1.87 5.42 -13.69
CA VAL A 111 3.19 5.13 -14.24
C VAL A 111 3.61 6.20 -15.25
N THR A 112 4.90 6.40 -15.39
CA THR A 112 5.46 7.34 -16.36
C THR A 112 5.78 6.63 -17.67
N GLY A 113 5.74 7.34 -18.78
CA GLY A 113 6.06 6.82 -20.11
C GLY A 113 4.83 6.78 -21.03
N ASN A 114 4.75 5.77 -21.88
CA ASN A 114 3.68 5.59 -22.85
C ASN A 114 2.45 4.78 -22.35
N ARG A 115 2.39 4.55 -21.05
CA ARG A 115 1.27 3.93 -20.33
C ARG A 115 0.92 4.85 -19.16
N ASP A 116 -0.34 4.84 -18.75
CA ASP A 116 -0.82 5.76 -17.72
C ASP A 116 -0.95 5.07 -16.37
N TYR A 117 -1.43 3.82 -16.35
CA TYR A 117 -1.65 3.08 -15.11
C TYR A 117 -1.14 1.64 -15.20
N LEU A 118 -0.73 1.13 -14.06
CA LEU A 118 -0.48 -0.28 -13.79
C LEU A 118 -1.46 -0.73 -12.72
N LEU A 119 -2.25 -1.76 -13.03
CA LEU A 119 -3.19 -2.37 -12.11
C LEU A 119 -2.68 -3.73 -11.66
N ARG A 120 -2.82 -4.05 -10.37
CA ARG A 120 -2.75 -5.42 -9.88
C ARG A 120 -4.17 -5.95 -9.71
N VAL A 121 -4.48 -7.00 -10.44
CA VAL A 121 -5.80 -7.60 -10.50
C VAL A 121 -5.73 -9.04 -10.01
N VAL A 122 -6.71 -9.45 -9.21
CA VAL A 122 -6.85 -10.82 -8.73
C VAL A 122 -8.12 -11.46 -9.30
N SER A 123 -8.06 -12.74 -9.63
CA SER A 123 -9.20 -13.44 -10.25
C SER A 123 -9.21 -14.93 -9.93
N VAL A 124 -10.39 -15.54 -10.06
CA VAL A 124 -10.59 -16.98 -9.93
C VAL A 124 -10.15 -17.74 -11.20
N SER A 125 -10.18 -17.09 -12.37
CA SER A 125 -9.81 -17.71 -13.65
C SER A 125 -9.36 -16.69 -14.69
N TYR A 126 -8.58 -17.12 -15.68
CA TYR A 126 -8.16 -16.28 -16.81
C TYR A 126 -9.33 -15.84 -17.71
N THR A 127 -10.41 -16.61 -17.78
CA THR A 127 -11.62 -16.26 -18.52
C THR A 127 -12.31 -15.03 -17.96
N HIS A 128 -12.29 -14.86 -16.64
CA HIS A 128 -12.81 -13.66 -15.97
C HIS A 128 -11.99 -12.41 -16.29
N LEU A 129 -10.65 -12.52 -16.41
CA LEU A 129 -9.80 -11.39 -16.78
C LEU A 129 -10.06 -10.92 -18.22
N ARG A 130 -10.25 -11.87 -19.17
CA ARG A 130 -10.53 -11.53 -20.59
C ARG A 130 -11.88 -10.87 -20.83
N ALA A 131 -12.86 -11.10 -19.97
CA ALA A 131 -14.19 -10.48 -20.11
C ALA A 131 -14.18 -8.95 -19.92
N HIS A 132 -13.11 -8.40 -19.36
CA HIS A 132 -12.94 -6.96 -19.12
C HIS A 132 -11.96 -6.28 -20.10
N GLU A 133 -11.42 -7.01 -21.09
CA GLU A 133 -10.49 -6.47 -22.11
C GLU A 133 -11.21 -5.83 -23.31
N THR A 134 -12.53 -5.84 -23.33
CA THR A 134 -13.33 -5.22 -24.40
C THR A 134 -13.96 -3.91 -23.93
#